data_dd6d6e96d8eeccd34e02408298e7d660
#
_entry.id   dd6d6e96d8eeccd34e02408298e7d660
#
_cell.length_a   1.000
_cell.length_b   1.000
_cell.length_c   1.000
_cell.angle_alpha   90.00
_cell.angle_beta   90.00
_cell.angle_gamma   90.00
#
_symmetry.space_group_name_H-M   'P 1'
#
loop_
_entity.id
_entity.type
_entity.pdbx_description
1 polymer ?
#
loop_
_entity_poly.entity_id
_entity_poly.type
_entity_poly.pdbx_seq_one_letter_code
_entity_poly.pdbx_strand_id
1 'polypeptide(L)'
;VVWRTRAEGLPGIRFGLKADALDQSISPANILIRRPVNDLPEDSKEPSISSGPEGTRQFEAAISGLKPDTLYYYSVSQNGEALSPPGETGTFRTLPVPGTARDGLFWVVGDSGTGNRMQAEVHTAMRDWLKKEKRTLDGYLHVGDMAYGSGLDSEFQGYFFESYAETLRETVCWPAMGNHEGRHSSGATATGPYYDAYVCPSTAQSGGVASGTEAYYSFDFGKAHFICLNSHDLPRDPGGAMAQWLKADLEKTKADWLVAFWHHPPYTKGSHDSDKEQQLIEMRSMIMPILESGGVDLVLTGHSHIYERSMLMDGAYATPTVSENVILNDGDGNPAGGGAYRKSPGLFPNEGNVQIVTGHGGTTLSREDRPSPVMRSTILEFGSVLLDFKGNTLTSQMLNSEGQIRDTFQIVKEGRVTVQRIAKPWQPPLVAGPRTMPLRSKGSGN
;
A
#
# COMPACT_ATOMS: atom_id res chain seq x y z
N VAL A 1 11.88 13.79 -3.98
CA VAL A 1 10.85 14.71 -3.46
C VAL A 1 10.08 15.28 -4.63
N VAL A 2 8.74 15.21 -4.56
CA VAL A 2 7.84 15.76 -5.58
C VAL A 2 6.97 16.83 -4.92
N TRP A 3 6.79 17.97 -5.59
CA TRP A 3 5.85 19.01 -5.13
C TRP A 3 5.25 19.77 -6.30
N ARG A 4 4.12 20.42 -6.05
CA ARG A 4 3.44 21.27 -7.03
C ARG A 4 3.22 22.66 -6.50
N THR A 5 3.31 23.67 -7.37
CA THR A 5 2.97 25.05 -7.08
C THR A 5 2.62 25.81 -8.35
N ARG A 6 1.85 26.90 -8.19
CA ARG A 6 1.62 27.91 -9.24
C ARG A 6 2.58 29.09 -9.13
N ALA A 7 3.39 29.14 -8.06
CA ALA A 7 4.37 30.20 -7.90
C ALA A 7 5.41 30.13 -9.01
N GLU A 8 5.72 31.28 -9.59
CA GLU A 8 6.72 31.44 -10.62
C GLU A 8 8.14 31.54 -10.05
N GLY A 9 9.14 31.19 -10.87
CA GLY A 9 10.55 31.37 -10.56
C GLY A 9 11.32 30.06 -10.36
N LEU A 10 12.49 30.15 -9.72
CA LEU A 10 13.40 29.04 -9.58
C LEU A 10 12.99 28.12 -8.43
N PRO A 11 12.81 26.80 -8.70
CA PRO A 11 12.56 25.83 -7.65
C PRO A 11 13.82 25.62 -6.81
N GLY A 12 13.62 25.28 -5.54
CA GLY A 12 14.72 24.92 -4.65
C GLY A 12 14.30 23.81 -3.68
N ILE A 13 15.27 23.00 -3.32
CA ILE A 13 15.17 22.06 -2.20
C ILE A 13 16.43 22.15 -1.37
N ARG A 14 16.27 22.25 -0.07
CA ARG A 14 17.34 22.14 0.91
C ARG A 14 17.05 20.97 1.83
N PHE A 15 18.08 20.25 2.24
CA PHE A 15 17.97 19.11 3.14
C PHE A 15 19.21 18.98 4.01
N GLY A 16 19.09 18.22 5.10
CA GLY A 16 20.18 18.02 6.05
C GLY A 16 19.80 17.04 7.15
N LEU A 17 20.73 16.80 8.07
CA LEU A 17 20.54 15.88 9.19
C LEU A 17 19.89 16.53 10.42
N LYS A 18 19.63 17.84 10.38
CA LYS A 18 19.00 18.61 11.46
C LYS A 18 17.98 19.57 10.88
N ALA A 19 16.88 19.78 11.59
CA ALA A 19 15.80 20.68 11.15
C ALA A 19 16.26 22.14 11.02
N ASP A 20 17.17 22.57 11.87
CA ASP A 20 17.76 23.91 11.90
C ASP A 20 19.01 24.11 11.04
N ALA A 21 19.48 23.03 10.38
CA ALA A 21 20.68 23.03 9.54
C ALA A 21 20.48 22.21 8.26
N LEU A 22 19.73 22.80 7.30
CA LEU A 22 19.56 22.25 5.95
C LEU A 22 20.73 22.74 5.08
N ASP A 23 21.89 22.08 5.24
CA ASP A 23 23.18 22.49 4.68
C ASP A 23 23.46 21.97 3.26
N GLN A 24 22.60 21.10 2.75
CA GLN A 24 22.68 20.54 1.40
C GLN A 24 21.53 21.07 0.53
N SER A 25 21.78 21.13 -0.78
CA SER A 25 20.75 21.55 -1.75
C SER A 25 20.95 20.85 -3.09
N ILE A 26 19.89 20.74 -3.86
CA ILE A 26 19.93 20.33 -5.26
C ILE A 26 19.95 21.58 -6.13
N SER A 27 20.85 21.62 -7.12
CA SER A 27 20.86 22.70 -8.10
C SER A 27 19.52 22.78 -8.84
N PRO A 28 18.91 23.97 -9.03
CA PRO A 28 17.68 24.13 -9.79
C PRO A 28 17.72 23.48 -11.18
N ALA A 29 18.90 23.43 -11.82
CA ALA A 29 19.09 22.80 -13.13
C ALA A 29 18.91 21.25 -13.09
N ASN A 30 18.99 20.65 -11.91
CA ASN A 30 18.80 19.20 -11.70
C ASN A 30 17.41 18.87 -11.15
N ILE A 31 16.51 19.83 -11.09
CA ILE A 31 15.11 19.61 -10.71
C ILE A 31 14.29 19.51 -12.00
N LEU A 32 13.69 18.35 -12.23
CA LEU A 32 12.79 18.17 -13.37
C LEU A 32 11.53 18.99 -13.16
N ILE A 33 11.17 19.77 -14.18
CA ILE A 33 9.94 20.58 -14.19
C ILE A 33 9.00 19.99 -15.21
N ARG A 34 7.77 19.67 -14.78
CA ARG A 34 6.68 19.24 -15.65
C ARG A 34 5.54 20.25 -15.61
N ARG A 35 4.89 20.46 -16.74
CA ARG A 35 3.70 21.30 -16.87
C ARG A 35 2.54 20.48 -17.40
N PRO A 36 1.27 20.87 -17.15
CA PRO A 36 0.13 20.26 -17.80
C PRO A 36 0.29 20.27 -19.32
N VAL A 37 -0.05 19.18 -19.97
CA VAL A 37 0.03 19.05 -21.44
C VAL A 37 -0.68 20.22 -22.13
N ASN A 38 -1.81 20.65 -21.59
CA ASN A 38 -2.60 21.76 -22.16
C ASN A 38 -1.92 23.14 -22.04
N ASP A 39 -0.89 23.28 -21.20
CA ASP A 39 -0.10 24.51 -21.03
C ASP A 39 1.09 24.55 -22.01
N LEU A 40 1.26 23.54 -22.85
CA LEU A 40 2.38 23.38 -23.76
C LEU A 40 1.91 23.47 -25.22
N PRO A 41 2.76 23.94 -26.16
CA PRO A 41 2.50 23.82 -27.59
C PRO A 41 2.22 22.36 -27.99
N GLU A 42 1.35 22.13 -28.98
CA GLU A 42 0.90 20.82 -29.43
C GLU A 42 2.03 19.86 -29.83
N ASP A 43 3.14 20.40 -30.33
CA ASP A 43 4.34 19.66 -30.73
C ASP A 43 5.47 19.71 -29.70
N SER A 44 5.20 20.18 -28.49
CA SER A 44 6.20 20.31 -27.44
C SER A 44 6.76 18.93 -27.03
N LYS A 45 8.07 18.88 -26.83
CA LYS A 45 8.78 17.73 -26.25
C LYS A 45 9.19 17.97 -24.80
N GLU A 46 8.70 19.05 -24.19
CA GLU A 46 9.00 19.32 -22.78
C GLU A 46 8.37 18.24 -21.88
N PRO A 47 9.03 17.91 -20.76
CA PRO A 47 8.45 17.04 -19.77
C PRO A 47 7.09 17.58 -19.29
N SER A 48 6.08 16.71 -19.33
CA SER A 48 4.70 17.12 -19.03
C SER A 48 4.03 16.19 -18.04
N ILE A 49 2.96 16.68 -17.42
CA ILE A 49 1.97 15.88 -16.69
C ILE A 49 0.68 15.88 -17.51
N SER A 50 -0.04 14.76 -17.46
CA SER A 50 -1.30 14.59 -18.19
C SER A 50 -2.48 15.29 -17.49
N SER A 51 -2.30 15.74 -16.26
CA SER A 51 -3.32 16.33 -15.40
C SER A 51 -2.79 17.56 -14.65
N GLY A 52 -3.68 18.22 -13.97
CA GLY A 52 -3.38 19.40 -13.16
C GLY A 52 -4.06 20.64 -13.69
N PRO A 53 -4.38 21.62 -12.82
CA PRO A 53 -4.94 22.89 -13.23
C PRO A 53 -3.95 23.71 -14.06
N GLU A 54 -4.46 24.53 -14.95
CA GLU A 54 -3.69 25.50 -15.74
C GLU A 54 -2.73 26.33 -14.87
N GLY A 55 -1.49 26.52 -15.35
CA GLY A 55 -0.43 27.22 -14.65
C GLY A 55 0.24 26.43 -13.51
N THR A 56 -0.19 25.18 -13.25
CA THR A 56 0.48 24.32 -12.28
C THR A 56 1.83 23.87 -12.82
N ARG A 57 2.83 23.83 -11.94
CA ARG A 57 4.15 23.23 -12.23
C ARG A 57 4.40 22.13 -11.22
N GLN A 58 4.79 20.95 -11.71
CA GLN A 58 5.29 19.87 -10.87
C GLN A 58 6.82 19.85 -10.92
N PHE A 59 7.42 19.70 -9.76
CA PHE A 59 8.86 19.66 -9.58
C PHE A 59 9.25 18.30 -9.00
N GLU A 60 10.27 17.69 -9.58
CA GLU A 60 10.80 16.40 -9.15
C GLU A 60 12.30 16.52 -8.89
N ALA A 61 12.70 16.38 -7.63
CA ALA A 61 14.09 16.43 -7.21
C ALA A 61 14.57 15.03 -6.76
N ALA A 62 15.46 14.43 -7.51
CA ALA A 62 16.15 13.21 -7.10
C ALA A 62 17.29 13.57 -6.15
N ILE A 63 17.26 13.08 -4.92
CA ILE A 63 18.31 13.26 -3.93
C ILE A 63 19.12 11.97 -3.86
N SER A 64 20.39 12.04 -4.21
CA SER A 64 21.32 10.90 -4.23
C SER A 64 22.45 11.08 -3.21
N GLY A 65 23.23 10.01 -2.98
CA GLY A 65 24.37 10.05 -2.06
C GLY A 65 23.98 10.07 -0.58
N LEU A 66 22.73 9.76 -0.27
CA LEU A 66 22.23 9.71 1.09
C LEU A 66 22.74 8.48 1.84
N LYS A 67 22.94 8.61 3.15
CA LYS A 67 23.26 7.49 4.03
C LYS A 67 22.01 6.61 4.20
N PRO A 68 22.11 5.29 4.19
CA PRO A 68 20.99 4.40 4.45
C PRO A 68 20.49 4.52 5.91
N ASP A 69 19.23 4.14 6.17
CA ASP A 69 18.55 4.17 7.47
C ASP A 69 18.74 5.49 8.24
N THR A 70 18.72 6.60 7.53
CA THR A 70 19.03 7.91 8.10
C THR A 70 17.85 8.88 7.94
N LEU A 71 17.47 9.54 9.02
CA LEU A 71 16.47 10.60 9.00
C LEU A 71 17.06 11.87 8.43
N TYR A 72 16.42 12.40 7.40
CA TYR A 72 16.72 13.69 6.80
C TYR A 72 15.55 14.64 6.99
N TYR A 73 15.89 15.93 7.12
CA TYR A 73 14.96 17.06 7.11
C TYR A 73 15.05 17.76 5.77
N TYR A 74 13.94 18.28 5.26
CA TYR A 74 13.93 18.99 3.99
C TYR A 74 12.94 20.17 3.97
N SER A 75 13.20 21.12 3.11
CA SER A 75 12.28 22.21 2.79
C SER A 75 12.31 22.47 1.29
N VAL A 76 11.15 22.63 0.68
CA VAL A 76 10.99 23.07 -0.71
C VAL A 76 10.75 24.57 -0.76
N SER A 77 11.27 25.22 -1.80
CA SER A 77 11.19 26.68 -1.94
C SER A 77 10.96 27.08 -3.39
N GLN A 78 10.49 28.34 -3.56
CA GLN A 78 10.40 29.03 -4.83
C GLN A 78 11.07 30.39 -4.69
N ASN A 79 12.03 30.71 -5.57
CA ASN A 79 12.86 31.93 -5.48
C ASN A 79 13.54 32.13 -4.11
N GLY A 80 13.87 31.02 -3.41
CA GLY A 80 14.47 31.05 -2.08
C GLY A 80 13.48 31.19 -0.92
N GLU A 81 12.19 31.43 -1.20
CA GLU A 81 11.15 31.47 -0.19
C GLU A 81 10.58 30.05 0.03
N ALA A 82 10.50 29.61 1.29
CA ALA A 82 9.96 28.30 1.65
C ALA A 82 8.47 28.21 1.31
N LEU A 83 8.07 27.10 0.67
CA LEU A 83 6.66 26.82 0.37
C LEU A 83 5.93 26.15 1.54
N SER A 84 6.68 25.60 2.49
CA SER A 84 6.11 25.09 3.74
C SER A 84 5.87 26.22 4.74
N PRO A 85 4.85 26.12 5.61
CA PRO A 85 4.67 27.07 6.69
C PRO A 85 5.93 27.25 7.56
N PRO A 86 6.17 28.44 8.14
CA PRO A 86 7.30 28.66 9.03
C PRO A 86 7.34 27.65 10.18
N GLY A 87 8.49 27.00 10.37
CA GLY A 87 8.68 25.99 11.42
C GLY A 87 8.23 24.56 11.04
N GLU A 88 7.61 24.37 9.89
CA GLU A 88 7.25 23.04 9.36
C GLU A 88 8.31 22.54 8.38
N THR A 89 9.24 21.75 8.88
CA THR A 89 10.24 21.04 8.06
C THR A 89 9.73 19.64 7.79
N GLY A 90 9.68 19.24 6.52
CA GLY A 90 9.37 17.88 6.15
C GLY A 90 10.50 16.94 6.54
N THR A 91 10.20 15.67 6.73
CA THR A 91 11.19 14.64 7.01
C THR A 91 11.03 13.46 6.07
N PHE A 92 12.11 12.73 5.86
CA PHE A 92 12.05 11.37 5.29
C PHE A 92 13.19 10.53 5.86
N ARG A 93 12.93 9.24 6.00
CA ARG A 93 13.99 8.29 6.34
C ARG A 93 14.34 7.49 5.10
N THR A 94 15.65 7.39 4.82
CA THR A 94 16.14 6.50 3.75
C THR A 94 15.95 5.04 4.12
N LEU A 95 15.72 4.19 3.12
CA LEU A 95 15.60 2.75 3.33
C LEU A 95 16.88 2.17 3.96
N PRO A 96 16.77 1.19 4.86
CA PRO A 96 17.93 0.47 5.36
C PRO A 96 18.56 -0.38 4.25
N VAL A 97 19.83 -0.73 4.42
CA VAL A 97 20.52 -1.62 3.46
C VAL A 97 19.78 -2.97 3.39
N PRO A 98 19.49 -3.49 2.18
CA PRO A 98 18.86 -4.81 2.03
C PRO A 98 19.60 -5.91 2.80
N GLY A 99 18.87 -6.78 3.48
CA GLY A 99 19.40 -7.87 4.29
C GLY A 99 19.81 -7.49 5.72
N THR A 100 19.80 -6.19 6.08
CA THR A 100 20.11 -5.78 7.46
C THR A 100 18.91 -6.01 8.39
N ALA A 101 19.20 -6.39 9.64
CA ALA A 101 18.17 -6.48 10.67
C ALA A 101 17.70 -5.08 11.07
N ARG A 102 16.48 -4.73 10.72
CA ARG A 102 15.83 -3.46 11.02
C ARG A 102 14.35 -3.72 11.29
N ASP A 103 13.92 -3.36 12.47
CA ASP A 103 12.49 -3.37 12.81
C ASP A 103 11.78 -2.28 12.02
N GLY A 104 10.55 -2.52 11.59
CA GLY A 104 9.81 -1.59 10.75
C GLY A 104 8.34 -1.54 11.08
N LEU A 105 7.75 -0.34 11.01
CA LEU A 105 6.32 -0.13 11.19
C LEU A 105 5.72 0.50 9.94
N PHE A 106 4.75 -0.19 9.33
CA PHE A 106 4.05 0.25 8.13
C PHE A 106 2.57 0.47 8.42
N TRP A 107 2.02 1.56 7.91
CA TRP A 107 0.59 1.78 7.86
C TRP A 107 0.03 1.34 6.52
N VAL A 108 -1.09 0.61 6.52
CA VAL A 108 -1.76 0.11 5.32
C VAL A 108 -3.22 0.55 5.34
N VAL A 109 -3.67 1.15 4.24
CA VAL A 109 -5.06 1.54 4.04
C VAL A 109 -5.43 1.45 2.57
N GLY A 110 -6.67 1.12 2.27
CA GLY A 110 -7.24 1.14 0.93
C GLY A 110 -8.62 1.78 0.93
N ASP A 111 -9.09 2.15 -0.25
CA ASP A 111 -10.47 2.61 -0.48
C ASP A 111 -10.85 3.79 0.43
N SER A 112 -9.90 4.69 0.61
CA SER A 112 -10.00 5.78 1.59
C SER A 112 -10.32 7.14 0.98
N GLY A 113 -9.99 7.36 -0.31
CA GLY A 113 -9.92 8.65 -0.98
C GLY A 113 -11.25 9.33 -1.26
N THR A 114 -12.08 9.53 -0.27
CA THR A 114 -13.44 10.08 -0.39
C THR A 114 -13.54 11.54 0.09
N GLY A 115 -12.52 12.05 0.78
CA GLY A 115 -12.56 13.38 1.41
C GLY A 115 -13.59 13.51 2.54
N ASN A 116 -14.15 12.40 3.02
CA ASN A 116 -15.22 12.41 4.00
C ASN A 116 -14.70 12.29 5.45
N ARG A 117 -15.62 12.38 6.40
CA ARG A 117 -15.32 12.28 7.83
C ARG A 117 -14.70 10.92 8.22
N MET A 118 -15.13 9.81 7.60
CA MET A 118 -14.63 8.48 7.98
C MET A 118 -13.16 8.32 7.60
N GLN A 119 -12.75 8.80 6.44
CA GLN A 119 -11.33 8.88 6.06
C GLN A 119 -10.52 9.66 7.10
N ALA A 120 -11.01 10.84 7.51
CA ALA A 120 -10.34 11.67 8.50
C ALA A 120 -10.25 11.00 9.88
N GLU A 121 -11.30 10.31 10.31
CA GLU A 121 -11.31 9.56 11.58
C GLU A 121 -10.34 8.37 11.55
N VAL A 122 -10.27 7.62 10.45
CA VAL A 122 -9.29 6.53 10.27
C VAL A 122 -7.85 7.05 10.33
N HIS A 123 -7.56 8.16 9.66
CA HIS A 123 -6.24 8.79 9.69
C HIS A 123 -5.89 9.29 11.11
N THR A 124 -6.83 9.97 11.76
CA THR A 124 -6.67 10.46 13.15
C THR A 124 -6.40 9.31 14.12
N ALA A 125 -7.16 8.22 14.03
CA ALA A 125 -6.97 7.03 14.87
C ALA A 125 -5.55 6.46 14.74
N MET A 126 -5.01 6.39 13.53
CA MET A 126 -3.63 5.95 13.29
C MET A 126 -2.61 6.93 13.91
N ARG A 127 -2.77 8.23 13.69
CA ARG A 127 -1.88 9.27 14.26
C ARG A 127 -1.89 9.26 15.78
N ASP A 128 -3.06 9.13 16.39
CA ASP A 128 -3.20 9.05 17.85
C ASP A 128 -2.59 7.76 18.42
N TRP A 129 -2.72 6.63 17.71
CA TRP A 129 -2.06 5.39 18.06
C TRP A 129 -0.53 5.56 18.04
N LEU A 130 0.04 6.14 16.97
CA LEU A 130 1.48 6.42 16.88
C LEU A 130 1.97 7.31 18.04
N LYS A 131 1.23 8.36 18.34
CA LYS A 131 1.54 9.27 19.44
C LYS A 131 1.50 8.56 20.80
N LYS A 132 0.47 7.75 21.05
CA LYS A 132 0.31 6.97 22.28
C LYS A 132 1.44 5.97 22.46
N GLU A 133 1.77 5.21 21.41
CA GLU A 133 2.81 4.18 21.43
C GLU A 133 4.23 4.75 21.26
N LYS A 134 4.36 6.07 21.02
CA LYS A 134 5.63 6.77 20.76
C LYS A 134 6.41 6.13 19.62
N ARG A 135 5.71 5.84 18.53
CA ARG A 135 6.23 5.20 17.33
C ARG A 135 6.16 6.15 16.11
N THR A 136 7.00 5.92 15.13
CA THR A 136 6.98 6.57 13.83
C THR A 136 6.80 5.52 12.75
N LEU A 137 6.19 5.89 11.62
CA LEU A 137 6.08 5.02 10.46
C LEU A 137 7.39 4.98 9.68
N ASP A 138 7.74 3.80 9.19
CA ASP A 138 8.81 3.59 8.22
C ASP A 138 8.29 3.58 6.78
N GLY A 139 7.00 3.36 6.58
CA GLY A 139 6.34 3.42 5.28
C GLY A 139 4.82 3.45 5.38
N TYR A 140 4.21 3.93 4.32
CA TYR A 140 2.76 3.98 4.12
C TYR A 140 2.43 3.22 2.84
N LEU A 141 1.69 2.10 2.95
CA LEU A 141 1.20 1.33 1.81
C LEU A 141 -0.25 1.71 1.54
N HIS A 142 -0.55 2.22 0.35
CA HIS A 142 -1.93 2.45 -0.06
C HIS A 142 -2.33 1.43 -1.14
N VAL A 143 -3.32 0.60 -0.83
CA VAL A 143 -3.71 -0.51 -1.70
C VAL A 143 -4.80 -0.14 -2.74
N GLY A 144 -4.80 1.12 -3.18
CA GLY A 144 -5.66 1.62 -4.26
C GLY A 144 -6.91 2.35 -3.79
N ASP A 145 -7.57 3.01 -4.73
CA ASP A 145 -8.75 3.85 -4.54
C ASP A 145 -8.51 4.98 -3.53
N MET A 146 -7.51 5.81 -3.84
CA MET A 146 -7.11 6.98 -3.07
C MET A 146 -7.73 8.29 -3.57
N ALA A 147 -8.46 8.24 -4.69
CA ALA A 147 -9.11 9.39 -5.32
C ALA A 147 -10.48 9.00 -5.91
N TYR A 148 -11.52 9.02 -5.07
CA TYR A 148 -12.90 8.79 -5.51
C TYR A 148 -13.52 10.07 -6.08
N GLY A 149 -14.42 10.04 -7.10
CA GLY A 149 -15.02 8.86 -7.76
C GLY A 149 -14.31 8.40 -9.03
N SER A 150 -13.26 9.09 -9.57
CA SER A 150 -12.75 8.81 -10.90
C SER A 150 -11.23 8.91 -11.04
N GLY A 151 -10.49 9.14 -9.95
CA GLY A 151 -9.03 9.30 -10.00
C GLY A 151 -8.59 10.60 -10.70
N LEU A 152 -9.38 11.66 -10.61
CA LEU A 152 -9.04 12.97 -11.16
C LEU A 152 -7.96 13.65 -10.31
N ASP A 153 -7.19 14.53 -10.93
CA ASP A 153 -6.17 15.34 -10.23
C ASP A 153 -6.74 16.13 -9.04
N SER A 154 -7.93 16.71 -9.19
CA SER A 154 -8.63 17.43 -8.13
C SER A 154 -9.07 16.52 -6.96
N GLU A 155 -9.36 15.25 -7.24
CA GLU A 155 -9.69 14.25 -6.22
C GLU A 155 -8.41 13.81 -5.49
N PHE A 156 -7.30 13.62 -6.19
CA PHE A 156 -5.99 13.43 -5.56
C PHE A 156 -5.62 14.60 -4.66
N GLN A 157 -5.80 15.85 -5.13
CA GLN A 157 -5.48 17.02 -4.34
C GLN A 157 -6.31 17.06 -3.05
N GLY A 158 -7.63 17.01 -3.14
CA GLY A 158 -8.52 17.19 -1.99
C GLY A 158 -8.63 15.97 -1.08
N TYR A 159 -8.65 14.77 -1.68
CA TYR A 159 -8.99 13.55 -0.93
C TYR A 159 -7.77 12.72 -0.54
N PHE A 160 -6.61 13.00 -1.12
CA PHE A 160 -5.37 12.32 -0.76
C PHE A 160 -4.32 13.29 -0.20
N PHE A 161 -3.82 14.24 -0.98
CA PHE A 161 -2.70 15.11 -0.56
C PHE A 161 -3.07 16.01 0.62
N GLU A 162 -4.23 16.66 0.60
CA GLU A 162 -4.69 17.50 1.71
C GLU A 162 -5.09 16.67 2.93
N SER A 163 -5.78 15.56 2.70
CA SER A 163 -6.27 14.69 3.78
C SER A 163 -5.15 14.01 4.57
N TYR A 164 -4.03 13.69 3.92
CA TYR A 164 -2.89 13.00 4.52
C TYR A 164 -1.62 13.86 4.61
N ALA A 165 -1.75 15.19 4.48
CA ALA A 165 -0.62 16.09 4.37
C ALA A 165 0.43 15.94 5.49
N GLU A 166 0.02 15.72 6.74
CA GLU A 166 0.93 15.50 7.86
C GLU A 166 1.75 14.23 7.65
N THR A 167 1.10 13.11 7.33
CA THR A 167 1.77 11.81 7.14
C THR A 167 2.67 11.83 5.90
N LEU A 168 2.22 12.43 4.79
CA LEU A 168 2.97 12.48 3.54
C LEU A 168 4.22 13.38 3.60
N ARG A 169 4.26 14.34 4.52
CA ARG A 169 5.46 15.14 4.77
C ARG A 169 6.55 14.42 5.56
N GLU A 170 6.19 13.32 6.23
CA GLU A 170 7.08 12.59 7.13
C GLU A 170 7.36 11.15 6.69
N THR A 171 6.51 10.60 5.82
CA THR A 171 6.54 9.17 5.48
C THR A 171 6.36 8.97 3.98
N VAL A 172 7.17 8.11 3.40
CA VAL A 172 7.04 7.72 1.98
C VAL A 172 5.78 6.86 1.80
N CYS A 173 4.92 7.27 0.85
CA CYS A 173 3.79 6.47 0.40
C CYS A 173 4.22 5.56 -0.76
N TRP A 174 3.86 4.28 -0.67
CA TRP A 174 4.04 3.25 -1.69
C TRP A 174 2.64 2.86 -2.21
N PRO A 175 2.21 3.42 -3.34
CA PRO A 175 0.83 3.27 -3.81
C PRO A 175 0.67 2.07 -4.73
N ALA A 176 -0.50 1.41 -4.67
CA ALA A 176 -1.02 0.56 -5.73
C ALA A 176 -2.19 1.28 -6.44
N MET A 177 -2.31 1.12 -7.76
CA MET A 177 -3.41 1.70 -8.51
C MET A 177 -4.70 0.91 -8.30
N GLY A 178 -5.79 1.62 -7.94
CA GLY A 178 -7.13 1.06 -7.86
C GLY A 178 -7.93 1.26 -9.16
N ASN A 179 -9.16 0.75 -9.17
CA ASN A 179 -10.03 0.88 -10.35
C ASN A 179 -10.61 2.29 -10.51
N HIS A 180 -10.70 3.07 -9.43
CA HIS A 180 -11.11 4.48 -9.52
C HIS A 180 -10.01 5.33 -10.15
N GLU A 181 -8.74 5.13 -9.81
CA GLU A 181 -7.61 5.75 -10.50
C GLU A 181 -7.55 5.34 -11.97
N GLY A 182 -7.82 4.07 -12.26
CA GLY A 182 -7.79 3.51 -13.61
C GLY A 182 -8.83 4.07 -14.58
N ARG A 183 -9.78 4.89 -14.13
CA ARG A 183 -10.70 5.62 -15.01
C ARG A 183 -10.02 6.72 -15.81
N HIS A 184 -8.97 7.32 -15.29
CA HIS A 184 -8.23 8.41 -15.93
C HIS A 184 -6.71 8.17 -15.97
N SER A 185 -6.25 7.00 -15.50
CA SER A 185 -4.85 6.59 -15.58
C SER A 185 -4.72 5.23 -16.25
N SER A 186 -3.61 5.00 -16.94
CA SER A 186 -3.34 3.74 -17.63
C SER A 186 -1.99 3.15 -17.21
N GLY A 187 -2.01 1.93 -16.69
CA GLY A 187 -0.80 1.17 -16.36
C GLY A 187 0.01 0.76 -17.58
N ALA A 188 -0.66 0.56 -18.71
CA ALA A 188 0.02 0.18 -19.96
C ALA A 188 0.94 1.28 -20.51
N THR A 189 0.60 2.54 -20.28
CA THR A 189 1.38 3.70 -20.75
C THR A 189 2.04 4.47 -19.61
N ALA A 190 1.75 4.14 -18.34
CA ALA A 190 2.14 4.88 -17.15
C ALA A 190 1.79 6.38 -17.26
N THR A 191 0.55 6.67 -17.63
CA THR A 191 0.03 8.02 -17.83
C THR A 191 -1.26 8.25 -17.05
N GLY A 192 -1.61 9.50 -16.82
CA GLY A 192 -2.80 9.92 -16.08
C GLY A 192 -2.49 10.40 -14.66
N PRO A 193 -3.52 10.94 -13.95
CA PRO A 193 -3.34 11.59 -12.66
C PRO A 193 -2.60 10.76 -11.61
N TYR A 194 -2.79 9.43 -11.60
CA TYR A 194 -2.05 8.55 -10.71
C TYR A 194 -0.54 8.59 -10.97
N TYR A 195 -0.12 8.46 -12.23
CA TYR A 195 1.30 8.47 -12.61
C TYR A 195 1.92 9.87 -12.59
N ASP A 196 1.10 10.92 -12.65
CA ASP A 196 1.56 12.29 -12.41
C ASP A 196 1.77 12.56 -10.90
N ALA A 197 0.96 11.93 -10.03
CA ALA A 197 1.01 12.11 -8.59
C ALA A 197 2.23 11.45 -7.94
N TYR A 198 2.75 10.35 -8.52
CA TYR A 198 3.80 9.52 -7.93
C TYR A 198 4.98 9.35 -8.88
N VAL A 199 6.14 9.09 -8.28
CA VAL A 199 7.35 8.61 -8.97
C VAL A 199 7.71 7.26 -8.34
N CYS A 200 7.15 6.18 -8.89
CA CYS A 200 7.38 4.83 -8.40
C CYS A 200 8.70 4.24 -8.93
N PRO A 201 9.32 3.29 -8.21
CA PRO A 201 10.55 2.67 -8.66
C PRO A 201 10.36 1.89 -9.98
N SER A 202 11.09 2.25 -11.02
CA SER A 202 11.05 1.56 -12.31
C SER A 202 12.39 0.95 -12.72
N THR A 203 13.49 1.40 -12.08
CA THR A 203 14.86 1.00 -12.39
C THR A 203 15.57 0.27 -11.25
N ALA A 204 14.79 -0.35 -10.35
CA ALA A 204 15.26 -1.03 -9.14
C ALA A 204 16.03 -0.13 -8.16
N GLN A 205 15.76 1.18 -8.16
CA GLN A 205 16.43 2.15 -7.28
C GLN A 205 16.10 1.98 -5.80
N SER A 206 15.06 1.22 -5.49
CA SER A 206 14.64 0.89 -4.11
C SER A 206 14.82 -0.59 -3.75
N GLY A 207 15.49 -1.38 -4.59
CA GLY A 207 15.65 -2.82 -4.45
C GLY A 207 14.95 -3.61 -5.56
N GLY A 208 15.01 -4.94 -5.49
CA GLY A 208 14.37 -5.84 -6.44
C GLY A 208 14.95 -5.82 -7.85
N VAL A 209 14.13 -6.13 -8.84
CA VAL A 209 14.42 -6.14 -10.27
C VAL A 209 13.78 -4.94 -10.95
N ALA A 210 14.51 -4.28 -11.87
CA ALA A 210 13.93 -3.20 -12.66
C ALA A 210 12.70 -3.67 -13.43
N SER A 211 11.57 -3.02 -13.22
CA SER A 211 10.31 -3.30 -13.92
C SER A 211 10.24 -2.64 -15.29
N GLY A 212 10.99 -1.53 -15.46
CA GLY A 212 10.91 -0.68 -16.65
C GLY A 212 9.63 0.17 -16.72
N THR A 213 8.79 0.14 -15.68
CA THR A 213 7.52 0.86 -15.59
C THR A 213 7.23 1.25 -14.14
N GLU A 214 6.40 2.25 -13.94
CA GLU A 214 5.87 2.64 -12.62
C GLU A 214 4.60 1.87 -12.23
N ALA A 215 4.05 1.05 -13.15
CA ALA A 215 2.79 0.35 -12.95
C ALA A 215 2.89 -0.84 -11.98
N TYR A 216 4.06 -1.44 -11.85
CA TYR A 216 4.38 -2.47 -10.86
C TYR A 216 5.87 -2.36 -10.49
N TYR A 217 6.18 -2.61 -9.24
CA TYR A 217 7.51 -2.39 -8.70
C TYR A 217 7.73 -3.16 -7.41
N SER A 218 8.98 -3.19 -6.94
CA SER A 218 9.34 -3.70 -5.64
C SER A 218 10.28 -2.76 -4.89
N PHE A 219 10.36 -2.93 -3.58
CA PHE A 219 11.34 -2.26 -2.75
C PHE A 219 11.74 -3.13 -1.56
N ASP A 220 12.96 -2.90 -1.06
CA ASP A 220 13.50 -3.61 0.10
C ASP A 220 13.50 -2.71 1.34
N PHE A 221 13.08 -3.25 2.47
CA PHE A 221 13.23 -2.64 3.78
C PHE A 221 13.93 -3.63 4.72
N GLY A 222 15.25 -3.48 4.85
CA GLY A 222 16.06 -4.42 5.63
C GLY A 222 15.90 -5.85 5.11
N LYS A 223 15.30 -6.71 5.92
CA LYS A 223 15.03 -8.11 5.58
C LYS A 223 13.65 -8.36 4.98
N ALA A 224 12.87 -7.33 4.73
CA ALA A 224 11.56 -7.44 4.10
C ALA A 224 11.61 -6.96 2.65
N HIS A 225 11.00 -7.71 1.76
CA HIS A 225 10.81 -7.40 0.36
C HIS A 225 9.33 -7.17 0.09
N PHE A 226 9.02 -6.02 -0.50
CA PHE A 226 7.66 -5.60 -0.81
C PHE A 226 7.48 -5.54 -2.33
N ILE A 227 6.37 -6.11 -2.80
CA ILE A 227 6.02 -6.18 -4.22
C ILE A 227 4.67 -5.51 -4.43
N CYS A 228 4.64 -4.46 -5.27
CA CYS A 228 3.41 -3.82 -5.75
C CYS A 228 3.06 -4.33 -7.14
N LEU A 229 1.82 -4.77 -7.34
CA LEU A 229 1.31 -5.22 -8.63
C LEU A 229 0.15 -4.34 -9.11
N ASN A 230 -0.02 -4.25 -10.43
CA ASN A 230 -1.20 -3.64 -11.04
C ASN A 230 -2.24 -4.73 -11.38
N SER A 231 -3.26 -4.83 -10.57
CA SER A 231 -4.36 -5.79 -10.77
C SER A 231 -5.52 -5.21 -11.59
N HIS A 232 -5.46 -3.93 -11.99
CA HIS A 232 -6.58 -3.27 -12.66
C HIS A 232 -6.56 -3.48 -14.18
N ASP A 233 -5.59 -2.93 -14.89
CA ASP A 233 -5.61 -2.82 -16.35
C ASP A 233 -4.46 -3.53 -17.08
N LEU A 234 -3.53 -4.16 -16.34
CA LEU A 234 -2.48 -4.96 -16.96
C LEU A 234 -2.85 -6.45 -17.05
N PRO A 235 -2.33 -7.16 -18.09
CA PRO A 235 -2.50 -8.61 -18.19
C PRO A 235 -1.95 -9.35 -16.96
N ARG A 236 -2.76 -10.27 -16.44
CA ARG A 236 -2.44 -11.11 -15.27
C ARG A 236 -2.01 -12.52 -15.64
N ASP A 237 -1.98 -12.84 -16.95
CA ASP A 237 -1.55 -14.15 -17.43
C ASP A 237 -0.08 -14.43 -17.06
N PRO A 238 0.27 -15.71 -16.77
CA PRO A 238 1.62 -16.09 -16.32
C PRO A 238 2.74 -15.86 -17.36
N GLY A 239 2.39 -15.63 -18.63
CA GLY A 239 3.30 -15.27 -19.72
C GLY A 239 3.43 -13.77 -19.93
N GLY A 240 2.56 -12.95 -19.31
CA GLY A 240 2.56 -11.50 -19.42
C GLY A 240 3.76 -10.84 -18.75
N ALA A 241 4.05 -9.60 -19.17
CA ALA A 241 5.24 -8.86 -18.70
C ALA A 241 5.32 -8.73 -17.18
N MET A 242 4.21 -8.38 -16.51
CA MET A 242 4.16 -8.24 -15.06
C MET A 242 4.44 -9.58 -14.35
N ALA A 243 3.85 -10.67 -14.81
CA ALA A 243 4.07 -12.01 -14.22
C ALA A 243 5.49 -12.53 -14.45
N GLN A 244 6.10 -12.25 -15.61
CA GLN A 244 7.49 -12.60 -15.88
C GLN A 244 8.46 -11.78 -15.03
N TRP A 245 8.22 -10.48 -14.89
CA TRP A 245 8.97 -9.64 -13.98
C TRP A 245 8.85 -10.13 -12.52
N LEU A 246 7.62 -10.44 -12.07
CA LEU A 246 7.37 -10.96 -10.72
C LEU A 246 8.20 -12.23 -10.44
N LYS A 247 8.27 -13.19 -11.38
CA LYS A 247 9.10 -14.39 -11.25
C LYS A 247 10.58 -14.04 -11.08
N ALA A 248 11.09 -13.15 -11.94
CA ALA A 248 12.49 -12.72 -11.88
C ALA A 248 12.83 -11.99 -10.56
N ASP A 249 11.90 -11.20 -10.03
CA ASP A 249 12.05 -10.48 -8.77
C ASP A 249 12.06 -11.43 -7.57
N LEU A 250 11.16 -12.42 -7.55
CA LEU A 250 11.11 -13.48 -6.55
C LEU A 250 12.38 -14.37 -6.56
N GLU A 251 12.92 -14.67 -7.72
CA GLU A 251 14.18 -15.44 -7.85
C GLU A 251 15.38 -14.67 -7.31
N LYS A 252 15.38 -13.35 -7.43
CA LYS A 252 16.51 -12.49 -7.04
C LYS A 252 16.51 -12.18 -5.54
N THR A 253 15.37 -11.96 -4.94
CA THR A 253 15.29 -11.52 -3.53
C THR A 253 15.93 -12.52 -2.58
N LYS A 254 16.57 -12.02 -1.52
CA LYS A 254 17.16 -12.78 -0.41
C LYS A 254 16.56 -12.35 0.94
N ALA A 255 15.42 -11.71 0.88
CA ALA A 255 14.71 -11.25 2.07
C ALA A 255 14.26 -12.42 2.96
N ASP A 256 14.03 -12.12 4.23
CA ASP A 256 13.42 -13.08 5.16
C ASP A 256 11.88 -12.99 5.10
N TRP A 257 11.34 -11.83 4.69
CA TRP A 257 9.91 -11.55 4.61
C TRP A 257 9.51 -11.15 3.20
N LEU A 258 8.38 -11.66 2.72
CA LEU A 258 7.80 -11.33 1.42
C LEU A 258 6.37 -10.85 1.58
N VAL A 259 6.14 -9.58 1.28
CA VAL A 259 4.83 -8.93 1.30
C VAL A 259 4.47 -8.48 -0.10
N ALA A 260 3.33 -8.90 -0.61
CA ALA A 260 2.80 -8.42 -1.89
C ALA A 260 1.53 -7.59 -1.65
N PHE A 261 1.33 -6.52 -2.44
CA PHE A 261 0.15 -5.69 -2.33
C PHE A 261 -0.33 -5.18 -3.68
N TRP A 262 -1.63 -5.07 -3.81
CA TRP A 262 -2.34 -4.56 -4.99
C TRP A 262 -3.80 -4.27 -4.64
N HIS A 263 -4.64 -3.88 -5.59
CA HIS A 263 -6.01 -3.46 -5.30
C HIS A 263 -7.03 -4.61 -5.22
N HIS A 264 -7.20 -5.42 -6.28
CA HIS A 264 -8.28 -6.42 -6.41
C HIS A 264 -8.00 -7.70 -5.61
N PRO A 265 -8.79 -8.02 -4.55
CA PRO A 265 -8.50 -9.14 -3.66
C PRO A 265 -8.78 -10.51 -4.30
N PRO A 266 -7.87 -11.48 -4.14
CA PRO A 266 -8.12 -12.86 -4.61
C PRO A 266 -9.27 -13.56 -3.88
N TYR A 267 -9.54 -13.13 -2.65
CA TYR A 267 -10.56 -13.74 -1.77
C TYR A 267 -11.32 -12.65 -1.03
N THR A 268 -12.63 -12.55 -1.25
CA THR A 268 -13.50 -11.61 -0.54
C THR A 268 -14.97 -11.97 -0.71
N LYS A 269 -15.79 -11.60 0.26
CA LYS A 269 -17.25 -11.54 0.23
C LYS A 269 -17.73 -10.27 0.94
N GLY A 270 -17.04 -9.15 0.68
CA GLY A 270 -17.42 -7.81 1.11
C GLY A 270 -18.42 -7.16 0.15
N SER A 271 -18.11 -5.96 -0.33
CA SER A 271 -18.89 -5.29 -1.39
C SER A 271 -18.70 -5.92 -2.76
N HIS A 272 -17.67 -6.77 -2.91
CA HIS A 272 -17.33 -7.50 -4.11
C HIS A 272 -17.26 -9.01 -3.84
N ASP A 273 -17.46 -9.81 -4.89
CA ASP A 273 -17.46 -11.27 -4.80
C ASP A 273 -16.33 -11.87 -5.66
N SER A 274 -15.29 -12.37 -4.98
CA SER A 274 -14.11 -12.94 -5.66
C SER A 274 -14.38 -14.21 -6.45
N ASP A 275 -15.57 -14.80 -6.36
CA ASP A 275 -15.96 -15.95 -7.19
C ASP A 275 -16.72 -15.55 -8.47
N LYS A 276 -16.96 -14.23 -8.68
CA LYS A 276 -17.72 -13.71 -9.82
C LYS A 276 -16.94 -12.70 -10.67
N GLU A 277 -16.02 -11.95 -10.08
CA GLU A 277 -15.34 -10.86 -10.74
C GLU A 277 -14.01 -11.32 -11.36
N GLN A 278 -13.83 -11.00 -12.66
CA GLN A 278 -12.74 -11.54 -13.46
C GLN A 278 -11.36 -11.20 -12.92
N GLN A 279 -11.11 -9.94 -12.54
CA GLN A 279 -9.82 -9.51 -12.02
C GLN A 279 -9.45 -10.28 -10.75
N LEU A 280 -10.43 -10.50 -9.85
CA LEU A 280 -10.23 -11.21 -8.59
C LEU A 280 -9.91 -12.69 -8.85
N ILE A 281 -10.66 -13.31 -9.78
CA ILE A 281 -10.45 -14.70 -10.20
C ILE A 281 -9.06 -14.87 -10.81
N GLU A 282 -8.65 -13.94 -11.70
CA GLU A 282 -7.34 -14.01 -12.36
C GLU A 282 -6.18 -13.76 -11.38
N MET A 283 -6.29 -12.81 -10.45
CA MET A 283 -5.30 -12.63 -9.39
C MET A 283 -5.15 -13.91 -8.56
N ARG A 284 -6.27 -14.56 -8.20
CA ARG A 284 -6.28 -15.84 -7.48
C ARG A 284 -5.66 -17.00 -8.28
N SER A 285 -6.08 -17.18 -9.52
CA SER A 285 -5.72 -18.37 -10.30
C SER A 285 -4.39 -18.26 -11.04
N MET A 286 -3.91 -17.04 -11.34
CA MET A 286 -2.74 -16.82 -12.17
C MET A 286 -1.55 -16.21 -11.41
N ILE A 287 -1.80 -15.27 -10.49
CA ILE A 287 -0.75 -14.55 -9.75
C ILE A 287 -0.42 -15.22 -8.42
N MET A 288 -1.43 -15.66 -7.65
CA MET A 288 -1.18 -16.33 -6.38
C MET A 288 -0.26 -17.56 -6.48
N PRO A 289 -0.38 -18.45 -7.49
CA PRO A 289 0.55 -19.57 -7.65
C PRO A 289 2.02 -19.14 -7.77
N ILE A 290 2.30 -18.01 -8.42
CA ILE A 290 3.65 -17.46 -8.57
C ILE A 290 4.17 -16.96 -7.20
N LEU A 291 3.37 -16.20 -6.48
CA LEU A 291 3.72 -15.68 -5.16
C LEU A 291 3.93 -16.78 -4.12
N GLU A 292 3.06 -17.80 -4.11
CA GLU A 292 3.17 -18.94 -3.19
C GLU A 292 4.40 -19.80 -3.47
N SER A 293 4.75 -19.99 -4.74
CA SER A 293 6.00 -20.64 -5.13
C SER A 293 7.25 -19.82 -4.74
N GLY A 294 7.13 -18.49 -4.62
CA GLY A 294 8.16 -17.60 -4.12
C GLY A 294 8.24 -17.49 -2.59
N GLY A 295 7.30 -18.11 -1.87
CA GLY A 295 7.29 -18.12 -0.40
C GLY A 295 6.65 -16.87 0.23
N VAL A 296 5.66 -16.25 -0.43
CA VAL A 296 4.94 -15.09 0.10
C VAL A 296 4.41 -15.34 1.51
N ASP A 297 4.52 -14.33 2.37
CA ASP A 297 4.05 -14.39 3.76
C ASP A 297 2.70 -13.70 3.95
N LEU A 298 2.56 -12.53 3.32
CA LEU A 298 1.40 -11.66 3.47
C LEU A 298 1.01 -11.05 2.14
N VAL A 299 -0.30 -10.99 1.89
CA VAL A 299 -0.88 -10.27 0.75
C VAL A 299 -1.87 -9.24 1.27
N LEU A 300 -1.77 -8.01 0.77
CA LEU A 300 -2.58 -6.87 1.17
C LEU A 300 -3.37 -6.36 -0.03
N THR A 301 -4.67 -6.18 0.13
CA THR A 301 -5.56 -5.74 -0.95
C THR A 301 -6.63 -4.78 -0.45
N GLY A 302 -7.30 -4.09 -1.38
CA GLY A 302 -8.42 -3.19 -1.14
C GLY A 302 -9.67 -3.63 -1.88
N HIS A 303 -10.30 -2.69 -2.62
CA HIS A 303 -11.44 -2.87 -3.51
C HIS A 303 -12.73 -3.30 -2.84
N SER A 304 -12.69 -4.35 -2.05
CA SER A 304 -13.84 -4.80 -1.28
C SER A 304 -13.93 -4.02 0.03
N HIS A 305 -15.01 -3.29 0.22
CA HIS A 305 -15.17 -2.29 1.27
C HIS A 305 -15.48 -2.92 2.63
N ILE A 306 -14.48 -3.60 3.17
CA ILE A 306 -14.53 -4.36 4.41
C ILE A 306 -13.12 -4.65 4.91
N TYR A 307 -12.98 -5.06 6.16
CA TYR A 307 -11.80 -5.78 6.62
C TYR A 307 -12.06 -7.28 6.61
N GLU A 308 -11.24 -8.04 5.88
CA GLU A 308 -11.22 -9.49 5.92
C GLU A 308 -9.79 -10.00 6.09
N ARG A 309 -9.62 -11.08 6.85
CA ARG A 309 -8.33 -11.74 7.02
C ARG A 309 -8.47 -13.25 6.92
N SER A 310 -7.65 -13.87 6.08
CA SER A 310 -7.68 -15.32 5.90
C SER A 310 -7.01 -16.07 7.07
N MET A 311 -7.27 -17.37 7.14
CA MET A 311 -6.43 -18.34 7.80
C MET A 311 -5.06 -18.43 7.09
N LEU A 312 -4.08 -19.12 7.69
CA LEU A 312 -2.83 -19.45 6.97
C LEU A 312 -3.15 -20.51 5.91
N MET A 313 -2.96 -20.15 4.65
CA MET A 313 -3.40 -20.99 3.53
C MET A 313 -2.41 -21.02 2.37
N ASP A 314 -2.57 -22.05 1.51
CA ASP A 314 -1.78 -22.26 0.29
C ASP A 314 -2.56 -23.09 -0.73
N GLY A 315 -2.55 -22.69 -1.99
CA GLY A 315 -3.15 -23.46 -3.08
C GLY A 315 -4.66 -23.28 -3.27
N ALA A 316 -5.26 -22.22 -2.75
CA ALA A 316 -6.70 -21.97 -2.82
C ALA A 316 -7.15 -21.33 -4.15
N TYR A 317 -6.85 -21.97 -5.30
CA TYR A 317 -7.05 -21.36 -6.62
C TYR A 317 -8.42 -21.61 -7.26
N ALA A 318 -9.23 -22.49 -6.71
CA ALA A 318 -10.51 -22.91 -7.29
C ALA A 318 -11.56 -21.78 -7.33
N THR A 319 -12.46 -21.84 -8.30
CA THR A 319 -13.66 -21.00 -8.39
C THR A 319 -14.88 -21.92 -8.50
N PRO A 320 -15.82 -21.92 -7.54
CA PRO A 320 -15.80 -21.11 -6.33
C PRO A 320 -14.67 -21.49 -5.36
N THR A 321 -14.31 -20.53 -4.50
CA THR A 321 -13.30 -20.72 -3.47
C THR A 321 -13.68 -21.85 -2.52
N VAL A 322 -12.74 -22.74 -2.22
CA VAL A 322 -12.87 -23.83 -1.25
C VAL A 322 -11.81 -23.72 -0.18
N SER A 323 -12.08 -24.24 1.02
CA SER A 323 -11.12 -24.25 2.14
C SER A 323 -10.50 -25.63 2.43
N GLU A 324 -11.14 -26.71 1.97
CA GLU A 324 -10.65 -28.07 2.18
C GLU A 324 -9.30 -28.29 1.50
N ASN A 325 -8.35 -28.83 2.24
CA ASN A 325 -6.99 -29.16 1.79
C ASN A 325 -6.15 -27.96 1.27
N VAL A 326 -6.57 -26.72 1.54
CA VAL A 326 -5.81 -25.50 1.23
C VAL A 326 -5.44 -24.71 2.49
N ILE A 327 -6.07 -24.98 3.62
CA ILE A 327 -5.74 -24.35 4.90
C ILE A 327 -4.63 -25.17 5.58
N LEU A 328 -3.60 -24.46 6.04
CA LEU A 328 -2.44 -25.02 6.75
C LEU A 328 -2.54 -24.80 8.27
N ASN A 329 -3.22 -23.73 8.68
CA ASN A 329 -3.54 -23.45 10.08
C ASN A 329 -4.83 -22.65 10.14
N ASP A 330 -5.86 -23.19 10.77
CA ASP A 330 -7.19 -22.58 10.92
C ASP A 330 -7.39 -21.84 12.26
N GLY A 331 -6.35 -21.70 13.05
CA GLY A 331 -6.32 -20.82 14.24
C GLY A 331 -6.45 -19.35 13.89
N ASP A 332 -6.51 -18.54 14.92
CA ASP A 332 -6.66 -17.07 14.76
C ASP A 332 -5.33 -16.34 14.56
N GLY A 333 -4.20 -17.04 14.67
CA GLY A 333 -2.88 -16.42 14.57
C GLY A 333 -2.55 -15.48 15.73
N ASN A 334 -3.45 -15.33 16.72
CA ASN A 334 -3.28 -14.43 17.84
C ASN A 334 -2.47 -15.10 18.95
N PRO A 335 -1.32 -14.54 19.39
CA PRO A 335 -0.53 -15.11 20.47
C PRO A 335 -1.28 -15.28 21.79
N ALA A 336 -2.26 -14.41 22.04
CA ALA A 336 -3.12 -14.49 23.24
C ALA A 336 -4.31 -15.45 23.08
N GLY A 337 -4.52 -16.01 21.89
CA GLY A 337 -5.59 -16.95 21.53
C GLY A 337 -5.06 -18.29 21.08
N GLY A 338 -5.24 -18.61 19.80
CA GLY A 338 -4.81 -19.86 19.17
C GLY A 338 -3.29 -19.99 18.92
N GLY A 339 -2.52 -18.95 19.18
CA GLY A 339 -1.09 -18.86 18.93
C GLY A 339 -0.73 -18.32 17.55
N ALA A 340 0.48 -17.80 17.41
CA ALA A 340 0.99 -17.25 16.16
C ALA A 340 1.06 -18.31 15.04
N TYR A 341 0.86 -17.89 13.81
CA TYR A 341 1.20 -18.72 12.64
C TYR A 341 2.73 -18.92 12.58
N ARG A 342 3.17 -20.10 12.18
CA ARG A 342 4.59 -20.44 12.13
C ARG A 342 5.02 -20.74 10.71
N LYS A 343 6.17 -20.18 10.31
CA LYS A 343 6.84 -20.44 9.04
C LYS A 343 8.33 -20.64 9.27
N SER A 344 8.99 -21.30 8.34
CA SER A 344 10.45 -21.45 8.37
C SER A 344 11.15 -20.10 8.16
N PRO A 345 12.32 -19.86 8.76
CA PRO A 345 13.13 -18.66 8.49
C PRO A 345 13.53 -18.55 7.02
N GLY A 346 13.37 -17.38 6.43
CA GLY A 346 13.58 -17.12 4.99
C GLY A 346 12.31 -17.35 4.16
N LEU A 347 12.46 -17.43 2.84
CA LEU A 347 11.36 -17.63 1.90
C LEU A 347 11.33 -19.10 1.47
N PHE A 348 10.30 -19.82 1.88
CA PHE A 348 10.07 -21.21 1.50
C PHE A 348 8.77 -21.36 0.73
N PRO A 349 8.81 -22.00 -0.46
CA PRO A 349 7.63 -22.27 -1.27
C PRO A 349 6.54 -22.99 -0.51
N ASN A 350 5.29 -22.57 -0.70
CA ASN A 350 4.09 -23.25 -0.25
C ASN A 350 4.01 -23.52 1.28
N GLU A 351 4.68 -22.70 2.09
CA GLU A 351 4.52 -22.73 3.57
C GLU A 351 3.35 -21.86 4.06
N GLY A 352 2.52 -21.42 3.14
CA GLY A 352 1.32 -20.63 3.41
C GLY A 352 1.55 -19.11 3.46
N ASN A 353 0.45 -18.41 3.29
CA ASN A 353 0.38 -16.97 3.39
C ASN A 353 -0.93 -16.56 4.09
N VAL A 354 -0.97 -15.31 4.57
CA VAL A 354 -2.19 -14.67 5.06
C VAL A 354 -2.62 -13.61 4.07
N GLN A 355 -3.92 -13.54 3.78
CA GLN A 355 -4.53 -12.52 2.92
C GLN A 355 -5.26 -11.51 3.78
N ILE A 356 -5.06 -10.23 3.54
CA ILE A 356 -5.81 -9.13 4.17
C ILE A 356 -6.50 -8.31 3.10
N VAL A 357 -7.80 -8.15 3.22
CA VAL A 357 -8.58 -7.13 2.52
C VAL A 357 -8.73 -5.96 3.48
N THR A 358 -8.25 -4.79 3.09
CA THR A 358 -8.28 -3.56 3.91
C THR A 358 -8.94 -2.39 3.16
N GLY A 359 -10.07 -2.68 2.47
CA GLY A 359 -10.85 -1.68 1.73
C GLY A 359 -11.82 -0.88 2.61
N HIS A 360 -11.47 -0.65 3.88
CA HIS A 360 -12.35 -0.05 4.87
C HIS A 360 -11.88 1.35 5.34
N GLY A 361 -11.08 2.02 4.48
CA GLY A 361 -10.42 3.29 4.81
C GLY A 361 -11.30 4.53 4.81
N GLY A 362 -12.47 4.52 4.15
CA GLY A 362 -13.29 5.75 4.09
C GLY A 362 -14.58 5.65 3.29
N THR A 363 -14.74 4.68 2.42
CA THR A 363 -15.96 4.50 1.60
C THR A 363 -17.02 3.66 2.30
N THR A 364 -18.26 3.63 1.79
CA THR A 364 -19.37 2.87 2.36
C THR A 364 -19.04 1.40 2.48
N LEU A 365 -19.14 0.84 3.67
CA LEU A 365 -18.84 -0.56 3.94
C LEU A 365 -20.02 -1.47 3.60
N SER A 366 -19.70 -2.67 3.09
CA SER A 366 -20.69 -3.67 2.74
C SER A 366 -20.12 -5.09 2.83
N ARG A 367 -20.99 -6.09 3.01
CA ARG A 367 -20.65 -7.51 3.06
C ARG A 367 -21.79 -8.41 2.67
N GLU A 368 -21.45 -9.63 2.29
CA GLU A 368 -22.39 -10.74 2.19
C GLU A 368 -22.67 -11.38 3.57
N ASP A 369 -23.76 -12.15 3.69
CA ASP A 369 -24.07 -12.88 4.92
C ASP A 369 -23.09 -14.04 5.19
N ARG A 370 -22.55 -14.61 4.13
CA ARG A 370 -21.60 -15.71 4.21
C ARG A 370 -20.22 -15.23 3.78
N PRO A 371 -19.24 -15.18 4.69
CA PRO A 371 -17.86 -14.87 4.34
C PRO A 371 -17.26 -15.88 3.36
N SER A 372 -16.16 -15.51 2.71
CA SER A 372 -15.35 -16.46 1.96
C SER A 372 -14.86 -17.57 2.89
N PRO A 373 -14.89 -18.85 2.45
CA PRO A 373 -14.60 -20.00 3.33
C PRO A 373 -13.14 -20.05 3.82
N VAL A 374 -12.25 -19.25 3.28
CA VAL A 374 -10.85 -19.14 3.72
C VAL A 374 -10.63 -18.03 4.76
N MET A 375 -11.66 -17.19 5.01
CA MET A 375 -11.53 -16.06 5.95
C MET A 375 -11.63 -16.50 7.41
N ARG A 376 -10.74 -16.01 8.24
CA ARG A 376 -10.72 -16.20 9.70
C ARG A 376 -11.40 -15.06 10.45
N SER A 377 -11.27 -13.85 9.92
CA SER A 377 -11.86 -12.63 10.49
C SER A 377 -12.58 -11.84 9.39
N THR A 378 -13.76 -11.29 9.73
CA THR A 378 -14.56 -10.41 8.87
C THR A 378 -15.15 -9.32 9.74
N ILE A 379 -14.77 -8.06 9.52
CA ILE A 379 -15.14 -6.92 10.36
C ILE A 379 -15.69 -5.79 9.50
N LEU A 380 -16.90 -5.36 9.79
CA LEU A 380 -17.59 -4.26 9.10
C LEU A 380 -17.46 -2.98 9.94
N GLU A 381 -16.23 -2.48 10.06
CA GLU A 381 -15.89 -1.23 10.75
C GLU A 381 -14.88 -0.45 9.90
N PHE A 382 -14.95 0.88 9.91
CA PHE A 382 -13.94 1.73 9.28
C PHE A 382 -12.61 1.61 10.02
N GLY A 383 -11.51 1.59 9.28
CA GLY A 383 -10.20 1.42 9.89
C GLY A 383 -9.06 1.27 8.89
N SER A 384 -7.94 0.81 9.40
CA SER A 384 -6.69 0.58 8.68
C SER A 384 -5.88 -0.52 9.36
N VAL A 385 -4.75 -0.89 8.78
CA VAL A 385 -3.88 -1.94 9.30
C VAL A 385 -2.50 -1.39 9.64
N LEU A 386 -1.94 -1.85 10.75
CA LEU A 386 -0.56 -1.62 11.15
C LEU A 386 0.22 -2.93 11.01
N LEU A 387 1.36 -2.90 10.32
CA LEU A 387 2.29 -4.01 10.20
C LEU A 387 3.57 -3.68 10.95
N ASP A 388 3.90 -4.45 11.98
CA ASP A 388 5.07 -4.27 12.82
C ASP A 388 6.02 -5.46 12.65
N PHE A 389 7.15 -5.22 12.00
CA PHE A 389 8.23 -6.20 11.83
C PHE A 389 9.22 -6.06 12.98
N LYS A 390 9.40 -7.11 13.76
CA LYS A 390 10.39 -7.19 14.84
C LYS A 390 11.17 -8.51 14.77
N GLY A 391 12.39 -8.41 14.26
CA GLY A 391 13.23 -9.58 14.07
C GLY A 391 12.57 -10.66 13.22
N ASN A 392 12.26 -11.81 13.81
CA ASN A 392 11.61 -12.96 13.15
C ASN A 392 10.07 -12.97 13.30
N THR A 393 9.46 -11.87 13.75
CA THR A 393 8.02 -11.76 13.99
C THR A 393 7.43 -10.62 13.18
N LEU A 394 6.38 -10.90 12.42
CA LEU A 394 5.48 -9.93 11.82
C LEU A 394 4.18 -9.91 12.63
N THR A 395 3.84 -8.77 13.19
CA THR A 395 2.55 -8.52 13.85
C THR A 395 1.69 -7.65 12.95
N SER A 396 0.46 -8.07 12.71
CA SER A 396 -0.56 -7.26 12.02
C SER A 396 -1.69 -6.93 12.99
N GLN A 397 -2.11 -5.67 12.99
CA GLN A 397 -3.20 -5.16 13.82
C GLN A 397 -4.19 -4.35 12.98
N MET A 398 -5.47 -4.72 13.00
CA MET A 398 -6.54 -3.88 12.47
C MET A 398 -6.94 -2.86 13.51
N LEU A 399 -6.75 -1.58 13.20
CA LEU A 399 -7.12 -0.42 14.02
C LEU A 399 -8.38 0.20 13.43
N ASN A 400 -9.47 0.27 14.21
CA ASN A 400 -10.69 0.93 13.74
C ASN A 400 -10.64 2.46 13.87
N SER A 401 -11.60 3.16 13.31
CA SER A 401 -11.71 4.63 13.35
C SER A 401 -11.91 5.22 14.76
N GLU A 402 -12.18 4.38 15.75
CA GLU A 402 -12.31 4.76 17.16
C GLU A 402 -10.99 4.53 17.96
N GLY A 403 -9.92 4.12 17.29
CA GLY A 403 -8.61 3.86 17.92
C GLY A 403 -8.52 2.51 18.65
N GLN A 404 -9.41 1.58 18.38
CA GLN A 404 -9.44 0.26 19.01
C GLN A 404 -8.79 -0.79 18.09
N ILE A 405 -7.95 -1.66 18.63
CA ILE A 405 -7.46 -2.85 17.92
C ILE A 405 -8.58 -3.89 17.92
N ARG A 406 -9.03 -4.27 16.73
CA ARG A 406 -10.16 -5.18 16.51
C ARG A 406 -9.75 -6.57 16.07
N ASP A 407 -8.60 -6.70 15.43
CA ASP A 407 -7.98 -7.97 15.06
C ASP A 407 -6.47 -7.88 15.25
N THR A 408 -5.86 -8.98 15.66
CA THR A 408 -4.40 -9.12 15.79
C THR A 408 -4.00 -10.52 15.43
N PHE A 409 -2.96 -10.65 14.59
CA PHE A 409 -2.29 -11.92 14.38
C PHE A 409 -0.79 -11.72 14.25
N GLN A 410 -0.05 -12.81 14.38
CA GLN A 410 1.39 -12.86 14.15
C GLN A 410 1.76 -14.00 13.20
N ILE A 411 2.78 -13.74 12.40
CA ILE A 411 3.56 -14.78 11.72
C ILE A 411 4.94 -14.76 12.39
N VAL A 412 5.39 -15.94 12.85
CA VAL A 412 6.71 -16.11 13.48
C VAL A 412 7.53 -17.07 12.62
N LYS A 413 8.72 -16.63 12.19
CA LYS A 413 9.67 -17.43 11.39
C LYS A 413 10.73 -18.03 12.30
N GLU A 414 10.47 -19.27 12.75
CA GLU A 414 11.25 -19.94 13.79
C GLU A 414 11.25 -21.47 13.60
N GLY A 415 12.43 -22.03 13.48
CA GLY A 415 12.57 -23.47 13.23
C GLY A 415 12.07 -23.89 11.85
N ARG A 416 12.31 -25.14 11.46
CA ARG A 416 11.78 -25.71 10.20
C ARG A 416 10.33 -26.16 10.40
N VAL A 417 9.45 -25.69 9.55
CA VAL A 417 8.03 -26.06 9.56
C VAL A 417 7.78 -27.25 8.61
N THR A 418 6.99 -28.23 9.06
CA THR A 418 6.43 -29.26 8.19
C THR A 418 5.00 -28.90 7.86
N VAL A 419 4.74 -28.66 6.59
CA VAL A 419 3.41 -28.28 6.10
C VAL A 419 2.46 -29.46 6.16
N GLN A 420 1.28 -29.23 6.74
CA GLN A 420 0.17 -30.17 6.73
C GLN A 420 -1.10 -29.44 6.31
N ARG A 421 -1.86 -30.04 5.39
CA ARG A 421 -3.13 -29.49 4.91
C ARG A 421 -4.30 -30.03 5.72
N ILE A 422 -5.21 -29.15 6.11
CA ILE A 422 -6.38 -29.52 6.92
C ILE A 422 -7.51 -29.94 5.99
N ALA A 423 -7.96 -31.20 6.10
CA ALA A 423 -9.02 -31.76 5.26
C ALA A 423 -10.40 -31.13 5.55
N LYS A 424 -10.66 -30.79 6.82
CA LYS A 424 -11.91 -30.16 7.26
C LYS A 424 -11.57 -28.99 8.20
N PRO A 425 -11.17 -27.83 7.63
CA PRO A 425 -10.82 -26.67 8.44
C PRO A 425 -12.05 -26.05 9.11
N TRP A 426 -11.80 -25.20 10.09
CA TRP A 426 -12.81 -24.33 10.68
C TRP A 426 -13.53 -23.56 9.58
N GLN A 427 -14.85 -23.41 9.72
CA GLN A 427 -15.67 -22.66 8.78
C GLN A 427 -16.16 -21.35 9.43
N PRO A 428 -16.04 -20.22 8.73
CA PRO A 428 -16.57 -18.98 9.24
C PRO A 428 -18.08 -19.07 9.40
N PRO A 429 -18.65 -18.65 10.56
CA PRO A 429 -20.08 -18.63 10.76
C PRO A 429 -20.74 -17.58 9.86
N LEU A 430 -22.06 -17.71 9.68
CA LEU A 430 -22.86 -16.63 9.13
C LEU A 430 -22.69 -15.38 10.00
N VAL A 431 -22.45 -14.24 9.38
CA VAL A 431 -22.25 -13.00 10.11
C VAL A 431 -23.59 -12.35 10.39
N ALA A 432 -23.94 -12.23 11.69
CA ALA A 432 -25.13 -11.51 12.12
C ALA A 432 -24.94 -9.98 12.04
N GLY A 433 -26.05 -9.24 11.95
CA GLY A 433 -26.04 -7.77 11.92
C GLY A 433 -26.14 -7.16 10.51
N PRO A 434 -25.91 -5.86 10.36
CA PRO A 434 -26.15 -5.15 9.11
C PRO A 434 -25.21 -5.62 8.00
N ARG A 435 -25.75 -5.69 6.76
CA ARG A 435 -24.94 -5.98 5.56
C ARG A 435 -24.21 -4.75 5.05
N THR A 436 -24.68 -3.57 5.41
CA THR A 436 -24.14 -2.28 4.95
C THR A 436 -23.99 -1.35 6.14
N MET A 437 -22.87 -0.66 6.20
CA MET A 437 -22.61 0.43 7.14
C MET A 437 -22.40 1.71 6.32
N PRO A 438 -23.45 2.54 6.16
CA PRO A 438 -23.36 3.77 5.38
C PRO A 438 -22.47 4.80 6.09
N LEU A 439 -22.00 5.77 5.32
CA LEU A 439 -21.31 6.93 5.86
C LEU A 439 -22.22 7.64 6.88
N ARG A 440 -21.70 7.94 8.07
CA ARG A 440 -22.44 8.72 9.05
C ARG A 440 -22.71 10.11 8.47
N SER A 441 -23.99 10.50 8.31
CA SER A 441 -24.36 11.86 7.94
C SER A 441 -23.78 12.84 8.98
N LYS A 442 -23.37 14.03 8.54
CA LYS A 442 -23.09 15.14 9.48
C LYS A 442 -24.33 15.30 10.35
N GLY A 443 -24.22 15.02 11.63
CA GLY A 443 -25.27 15.40 12.57
C GLY A 443 -25.50 16.89 12.38
N SER A 444 -26.74 17.26 12.06
CA SER A 444 -27.19 18.64 12.16
C SER A 444 -27.09 19.00 13.65
N GLY A 445 -25.94 19.55 14.03
CA GLY A 445 -25.81 20.23 15.32
C GLY A 445 -26.74 21.43 15.29
N ASN A 446 -27.75 21.41 16.15
CA ASN A 446 -28.49 22.58 16.54
C ASN A 446 -27.59 23.54 17.31
#